data_314f2c378c255746e06a3bb88107f19d
#
_entry.id   314f2c378c255746e06a3bb88107f19d
#
_cell.length_a   1.000
_cell.length_b   1.000
_cell.length_c   1.000
_cell.angle_alpha   90.00
_cell.angle_beta   90.00
_cell.angle_gamma   90.00
#
_symmetry.space_group_name_H-M   'P 1'
#
loop_
_entity.id
_entity.type
_entity.pdbx_description
1 polymer ?
#
loop_
_entity_poly.entity_id
_entity_poly.type
_entity_poly.pdbx_seq_one_letter_code
_entity_poly.pdbx_strand_id
1 'polypeptide(L)'
;MPISTKSTRRQCLQIGLALLAAPAIGAQAAVAVEVWKDPLCGCCEDWVVLLRQAGFSVKVNDQGNDAARKRLGIPEALGSCHTASVQGYALEGHVPATDIRRLLREKPQAVGLAVPGMPVGSPGMDGAVYQGRKDPYKVLLVAKDGSSTVFHAYP
;
A
#
# COMPACT_ATOMS: atom_id res chain seq x y z
N MET A 1 -59.41 -21.72 -65.75
CA MET A 1 -58.29 -22.65 -65.47
C MET A 1 -57.25 -21.90 -64.66
N PRO A 2 -56.95 -22.26 -63.43
CA PRO A 2 -56.03 -21.52 -62.60
C PRO A 2 -54.63 -22.10 -62.59
N ILE A 3 -53.62 -21.24 -62.62
CA ILE A 3 -52.24 -21.63 -62.50
C ILE A 3 -51.75 -21.27 -61.11
N SER A 4 -51.44 -22.30 -60.34
CA SER A 4 -50.94 -22.24 -58.98
C SER A 4 -49.43 -21.89 -58.99
N THR A 5 -49.03 -20.81 -58.36
CA THR A 5 -47.63 -20.51 -58.09
C THR A 5 -47.31 -20.84 -56.65
N LYS A 6 -46.47 -21.85 -56.41
CA LYS A 6 -45.94 -22.22 -55.07
C LYS A 6 -44.82 -21.28 -54.71
N SER A 7 -45.07 -20.50 -53.68
CA SER A 7 -44.05 -19.68 -53.03
C SER A 7 -43.23 -20.51 -52.06
N THR A 8 -41.92 -20.65 -52.32
CA THR A 8 -40.98 -21.38 -51.44
C THR A 8 -40.40 -20.39 -50.43
N ARG A 9 -40.86 -20.48 -49.18
CA ARG A 9 -40.28 -19.76 -48.06
C ARG A 9 -38.95 -20.39 -47.67
N ARG A 10 -37.83 -19.79 -48.04
CA ARG A 10 -36.53 -20.05 -47.43
C ARG A 10 -36.37 -19.06 -46.26
N GLN A 11 -36.70 -19.49 -45.07
CA GLN A 11 -36.32 -18.81 -43.85
C GLN A 11 -34.86 -19.14 -43.53
N CYS A 12 -33.96 -18.19 -43.74
CA CYS A 12 -32.60 -18.25 -43.23
C CYS A 12 -32.63 -17.90 -41.75
N LEU A 13 -32.48 -18.90 -40.87
CA LEU A 13 -32.15 -18.66 -39.47
C LEU A 13 -30.74 -18.09 -39.38
N GLN A 14 -30.62 -16.81 -39.14
CA GLN A 14 -29.36 -16.22 -38.70
C GLN A 14 -29.27 -16.38 -37.17
N ILE A 15 -28.53 -17.38 -36.72
CA ILE A 15 -28.15 -17.55 -35.33
C ILE A 15 -27.03 -16.55 -35.08
N GLY A 16 -27.38 -15.40 -34.50
CA GLY A 16 -26.42 -14.42 -34.03
C GLY A 16 -25.67 -14.94 -32.79
N LEU A 17 -24.41 -15.35 -32.98
CA LEU A 17 -23.50 -15.69 -31.89
C LEU A 17 -23.08 -14.41 -31.19
N ALA A 18 -23.78 -14.02 -30.12
CA ALA A 18 -23.37 -12.92 -29.25
C ALA A 18 -22.15 -13.37 -28.43
N LEU A 19 -20.93 -12.95 -28.84
CA LEU A 19 -19.74 -13.07 -28.00
C LEU A 19 -19.94 -12.16 -26.77
N LEU A 20 -20.20 -12.75 -25.62
CA LEU A 20 -20.12 -12.10 -24.33
C LEU A 20 -18.64 -11.81 -24.04
N ALA A 21 -18.19 -10.60 -24.36
CA ALA A 21 -16.90 -10.10 -23.94
C ALA A 21 -16.93 -9.92 -22.40
N ALA A 22 -16.43 -10.91 -21.63
CA ALA A 22 -16.20 -10.75 -20.21
C ALA A 22 -15.14 -9.66 -20.00
N PRO A 23 -15.38 -8.68 -19.10
CA PRO A 23 -14.36 -7.70 -18.77
C PRO A 23 -13.16 -8.43 -18.16
N ALA A 24 -11.99 -8.32 -18.79
CA ALA A 24 -10.74 -8.78 -18.21
C ALA A 24 -10.49 -7.94 -16.96
N ILE A 25 -10.70 -8.50 -15.78
CA ILE A 25 -10.29 -7.90 -14.51
C ILE A 25 -8.77 -7.93 -14.53
N GLY A 26 -8.16 -6.85 -15.01
CA GLY A 26 -6.72 -6.68 -15.01
C GLY A 26 -6.23 -6.77 -13.57
N ALA A 27 -5.41 -7.78 -13.26
CA ALA A 27 -4.73 -7.87 -11.97
C ALA A 27 -3.88 -6.61 -11.81
N GLN A 28 -4.29 -5.72 -10.90
CA GLN A 28 -3.56 -4.50 -10.61
C GLN A 28 -2.22 -4.89 -10.00
N ALA A 29 -1.11 -4.47 -10.63
CA ALA A 29 0.23 -4.76 -10.12
C ALA A 29 0.36 -4.28 -8.67
N ALA A 30 0.94 -5.11 -7.81
CA ALA A 30 1.16 -4.78 -6.42
C ALA A 30 2.04 -3.53 -6.30
N VAL A 31 1.67 -2.59 -5.43
CA VAL A 31 2.45 -1.38 -5.20
C VAL A 31 3.79 -1.76 -4.56
N ALA A 32 4.89 -1.33 -5.20
CA ALA A 32 6.23 -1.61 -4.71
C ALA A 32 6.61 -0.68 -3.55
N VAL A 33 7.18 -1.28 -2.50
CA VAL A 33 7.76 -0.61 -1.32
C VAL A 33 9.20 -1.08 -1.19
N GLU A 34 10.15 -0.17 -1.06
CA GLU A 34 11.53 -0.49 -0.76
C GLU A 34 11.86 -0.07 0.68
N VAL A 35 12.37 -0.99 1.49
CA VAL A 35 12.59 -0.85 2.93
C VAL A 35 14.07 -0.95 3.26
N TRP A 36 14.57 -0.09 4.14
CA TRP A 36 15.90 -0.13 4.76
C TRP A 36 15.73 -0.32 6.26
N LYS A 37 16.32 -1.37 6.80
CA LYS A 37 16.24 -1.74 8.22
C LYS A 37 17.54 -2.37 8.71
N ASP A 38 17.72 -2.46 10.03
CA ASP A 38 18.74 -3.29 10.62
C ASP A 38 18.40 -4.79 10.40
N PRO A 39 19.39 -5.65 10.06
CA PRO A 39 19.15 -7.08 9.86
C PRO A 39 18.58 -7.79 11.09
N LEU A 40 18.84 -7.28 12.29
CA LEU A 40 18.38 -7.88 13.54
C LEU A 40 17.06 -7.25 14.07
N CYS A 41 16.46 -6.34 13.34
CA CYS A 41 15.21 -5.69 13.74
C CYS A 41 13.99 -6.60 13.53
N GLY A 42 13.58 -7.33 14.57
CA GLY A 42 12.42 -8.24 14.50
C GLY A 42 11.10 -7.54 14.22
N CYS A 43 10.79 -6.44 14.91
CA CYS A 43 9.55 -5.68 14.68
C CYS A 43 9.48 -5.07 13.27
N CYS A 44 10.63 -4.76 12.66
CA CYS A 44 10.68 -4.33 11.27
C CYS A 44 10.29 -5.46 10.31
N GLU A 45 10.73 -6.69 10.60
CA GLU A 45 10.36 -7.87 9.81
C GLU A 45 8.86 -8.14 9.90
N ASP A 46 8.29 -8.05 11.12
CA ASP A 46 6.85 -8.20 11.33
C ASP A 46 6.07 -7.14 10.53
N TRP A 47 6.53 -5.88 10.51
CA TRP A 47 5.92 -4.84 9.68
C TRP A 47 5.99 -5.16 8.18
N VAL A 48 7.13 -5.66 7.70
CA VAL A 48 7.30 -6.10 6.30
C VAL A 48 6.31 -7.22 5.94
N VAL A 49 6.13 -8.20 6.84
CA VAL A 49 5.16 -9.29 6.67
C VAL A 49 3.74 -8.72 6.54
N LEU A 50 3.36 -7.79 7.41
CA LEU A 50 2.04 -7.13 7.38
C LEU A 50 1.81 -6.36 6.07
N LEU A 51 2.83 -5.68 5.55
CA LEU A 51 2.72 -5.00 4.25
C LEU A 51 2.51 -5.99 3.10
N ARG A 52 3.23 -7.11 3.09
CA ARG A 52 3.05 -8.17 2.08
C ARG A 52 1.65 -8.76 2.15
N GLN A 53 1.13 -9.04 3.35
CA GLN A 53 -0.24 -9.49 3.57
C GLN A 53 -1.27 -8.45 3.11
N ALA A 54 -0.96 -7.17 3.25
CA ALA A 54 -1.78 -6.07 2.73
C ALA A 54 -1.66 -5.90 1.19
N GLY A 55 -0.89 -6.75 0.48
CA GLY A 55 -0.79 -6.74 -0.98
C GLY A 55 0.24 -5.77 -1.55
N PHE A 56 1.19 -5.29 -0.75
CA PHE A 56 2.36 -4.58 -1.25
C PHE A 56 3.45 -5.56 -1.71
N SER A 57 4.22 -5.18 -2.74
CA SER A 57 5.45 -5.86 -3.13
C SER A 57 6.62 -5.23 -2.37
N VAL A 58 7.26 -5.96 -1.46
CA VAL A 58 8.26 -5.39 -0.56
C VAL A 58 9.65 -5.94 -0.85
N LYS A 59 10.57 -5.03 -1.22
CA LYS A 59 12.03 -5.25 -1.29
C LYS A 59 12.67 -4.76 0.00
N VAL A 60 13.54 -5.58 0.60
CA VAL A 60 14.23 -5.26 1.86
C VAL A 60 15.73 -5.09 1.60
N ASN A 61 16.31 -4.07 2.25
CA ASN A 61 17.75 -3.80 2.30
C ASN A 61 18.18 -3.84 3.78
N ASP A 62 18.94 -4.85 4.16
CA ASP A 62 19.43 -5.07 5.54
C ASP A 62 20.77 -4.35 5.78
N GLN A 63 20.76 -3.02 5.70
CA GLN A 63 21.97 -2.17 5.78
C GLN A 63 21.83 -1.04 6.82
N GLY A 64 20.81 -1.12 7.68
CA GLY A 64 20.40 0.01 8.51
C GLY A 64 19.62 1.05 7.69
N ASN A 65 19.03 2.03 8.36
CA ASN A 65 18.12 2.99 7.72
C ASN A 65 18.58 4.46 7.76
N ASP A 66 19.64 4.81 8.46
CA ASP A 66 20.06 6.21 8.62
C ASP A 66 20.36 6.92 7.30
N ALA A 67 21.10 6.24 6.40
CA ALA A 67 21.40 6.80 5.09
C ALA A 67 20.14 6.97 4.23
N ALA A 68 19.18 6.04 4.31
CA ALA A 68 17.91 6.12 3.61
C ALA A 68 17.02 7.22 4.19
N ARG A 69 16.92 7.35 5.53
CA ARG A 69 16.20 8.42 6.22
C ARG A 69 16.67 9.79 5.76
N LYS A 70 17.98 10.02 5.80
CA LYS A 70 18.59 11.28 5.36
C LYS A 70 18.32 11.56 3.87
N ARG A 71 18.53 10.58 3.00
CA ARG A 71 18.30 10.71 1.56
C ARG A 71 16.86 11.01 1.21
N LEU A 72 15.91 10.41 1.93
CA LEU A 72 14.48 10.56 1.70
C LEU A 72 13.89 11.80 2.38
N GLY A 73 14.70 12.57 3.14
CA GLY A 73 14.28 13.84 3.71
C GLY A 73 13.43 13.75 4.98
N ILE A 74 13.47 12.62 5.69
CA ILE A 74 12.83 12.52 7.01
C ILE A 74 13.74 13.16 8.06
N PRO A 75 13.23 14.13 8.86
CA PRO A 75 13.98 14.72 9.97
C PRO A 75 14.39 13.67 11.00
N GLU A 76 15.60 13.77 11.54
CA GLU A 76 16.12 12.82 12.54
C GLU A 76 15.23 12.73 13.79
N ALA A 77 14.65 13.86 14.21
CA ALA A 77 13.71 13.90 15.34
C ALA A 77 12.44 13.05 15.16
N LEU A 78 12.12 12.64 13.91
CA LEU A 78 11.01 11.74 13.59
C LEU A 78 11.47 10.31 13.34
N GLY A 79 12.74 10.00 13.63
CA GLY A 79 13.36 8.71 13.35
C GLY A 79 12.72 7.54 14.08
N SER A 80 12.76 6.38 13.41
CA SER A 80 12.31 5.09 13.91
C SER A 80 13.27 3.98 13.45
N CYS A 81 12.92 2.71 13.64
CA CYS A 81 13.78 1.56 13.41
C CYS A 81 13.93 1.15 11.94
N HIS A 82 13.12 1.68 11.04
CA HIS A 82 13.22 1.46 9.59
C HIS A 82 12.70 2.65 8.80
N THR A 83 13.19 2.79 7.58
CA THR A 83 12.74 3.78 6.60
C THR A 83 12.35 3.05 5.33
N ALA A 84 11.30 3.50 4.66
CA ALA A 84 10.90 2.94 3.38
C ALA A 84 10.56 4.02 2.36
N SER A 85 10.47 3.62 1.08
CA SER A 85 9.97 4.46 0.01
C SER A 85 8.84 3.78 -0.74
N VAL A 86 7.83 4.55 -1.15
CA VAL A 86 6.70 4.10 -1.93
C VAL A 86 6.24 5.19 -2.89
N GLN A 87 6.31 4.97 -4.20
CA GLN A 87 5.87 5.93 -5.22
C GLN A 87 6.37 7.37 -4.98
N GLY A 88 7.62 7.54 -4.53
CA GLY A 88 8.23 8.84 -4.27
C GLY A 88 7.99 9.41 -2.88
N TYR A 89 7.16 8.81 -2.05
CA TYR A 89 7.01 9.16 -0.63
C TYR A 89 7.96 8.37 0.25
N ALA A 90 8.42 9.00 1.33
CA ALA A 90 9.11 8.36 2.42
C ALA A 90 8.12 7.81 3.45
N LEU A 91 8.46 6.69 4.05
CA LEU A 91 7.77 6.13 5.21
C LEU A 91 8.81 5.90 6.30
N GLU A 92 8.54 6.37 7.51
CA GLU A 92 9.42 6.18 8.65
C GLU A 92 8.70 5.42 9.76
N GLY A 93 9.25 4.29 10.18
CA GLY A 93 8.69 3.46 11.23
C GLY A 93 7.39 2.74 10.86
N HIS A 94 6.65 2.36 11.87
CA HIS A 94 5.54 1.42 11.82
C HIS A 94 4.23 2.03 11.26
N VAL A 95 4.31 2.65 10.06
CA VAL A 95 3.16 3.27 9.39
C VAL A 95 2.16 2.18 8.97
N PRO A 96 0.88 2.28 9.36
CA PRO A 96 -0.14 1.31 8.96
C PRO A 96 -0.38 1.27 7.45
N ALA A 97 -0.60 0.08 6.89
CA ALA A 97 -0.88 -0.13 5.47
C ALA A 97 -2.09 0.68 4.97
N THR A 98 -3.09 0.91 5.82
CA THR A 98 -4.26 1.75 5.55
C THR A 98 -3.88 3.20 5.32
N ASP A 99 -2.97 3.75 6.12
CA ASP A 99 -2.48 5.12 6.00
C ASP A 99 -1.57 5.27 4.78
N ILE A 100 -0.74 4.27 4.47
CA ILE A 100 0.03 4.25 3.21
C ILE A 100 -0.92 4.30 2.01
N ARG A 101 -1.97 3.49 1.99
CA ARG A 101 -2.97 3.52 0.91
C ARG A 101 -3.70 4.86 0.83
N ARG A 102 -4.00 5.47 1.96
CA ARG A 102 -4.61 6.80 2.03
C ARG A 102 -3.67 7.86 1.45
N LEU A 103 -2.39 7.87 1.84
CA LEU A 103 -1.35 8.75 1.29
C LEU A 103 -1.29 8.65 -0.25
N LEU A 104 -1.26 7.43 -0.78
CA LEU A 104 -1.16 7.17 -2.22
C LEU A 104 -2.41 7.58 -2.99
N ARG A 105 -3.59 7.61 -2.36
CA ARG A 105 -4.82 8.13 -2.97
C ARG A 105 -4.89 9.66 -2.93
N GLU A 106 -4.55 10.26 -1.79
CA GLU A 106 -4.67 11.70 -1.57
C GLU A 106 -3.54 12.49 -2.23
N LYS A 107 -2.37 11.89 -2.39
CA LYS A 107 -1.17 12.44 -3.06
C LYS A 107 -0.82 13.87 -2.59
N PRO A 108 -0.72 14.12 -1.28
CA PRO A 108 -0.37 15.45 -0.77
C PRO A 108 1.05 15.86 -1.20
N GLN A 109 1.30 17.16 -1.26
CA GLN A 109 2.66 17.70 -1.49
C GLN A 109 3.46 17.60 -0.19
N ALA A 110 4.06 16.44 0.08
CA ALA A 110 4.76 16.10 1.31
C ALA A 110 6.00 15.25 1.03
N VAL A 111 6.87 15.11 2.01
CA VAL A 111 7.96 14.11 2.03
C VAL A 111 7.37 12.70 2.19
N GLY A 112 6.43 12.53 3.11
CA GLY A 112 5.81 11.25 3.39
C GLY A 112 5.16 11.16 4.75
N LEU A 113 5.12 9.96 5.33
CA LEU A 113 4.55 9.68 6.65
C LEU A 113 5.61 9.19 7.63
N ALA A 114 5.43 9.53 8.91
CA ALA A 114 6.27 9.05 10.01
C ALA A 114 5.43 8.58 11.21
N VAL A 115 5.85 7.48 11.82
CA VAL A 115 5.49 7.04 13.16
C VAL A 115 6.77 7.04 13.98
N PRO A 116 7.09 8.13 14.68
CA PRO A 116 8.34 8.24 15.44
C PRO A 116 8.41 7.21 16.57
N GLY A 117 9.62 6.70 16.81
CA GLY A 117 9.83 5.66 17.82
C GLY A 117 9.24 4.32 17.41
N MET A 118 8.80 3.55 18.38
CA MET A 118 8.25 2.20 18.22
C MET A 118 7.05 2.02 19.17
N PRO A 119 5.93 2.73 18.95
CA PRO A 119 4.78 2.65 19.85
C PRO A 119 4.18 1.24 19.86
N VAL A 120 3.97 0.69 21.06
CA VAL A 120 3.35 -0.62 21.24
C VAL A 120 1.91 -0.56 20.71
N GLY A 121 1.52 -1.58 19.94
CA GLY A 121 0.22 -1.63 19.27
C GLY A 121 0.21 -1.08 17.85
N SER A 122 1.30 -0.42 17.40
CA SER A 122 1.49 -0.14 15.97
C SER A 122 1.80 -1.43 15.20
N PRO A 123 1.60 -1.48 13.87
CA PRO A 123 1.82 -2.69 13.07
C PRO A 123 3.25 -3.23 13.21
N GLY A 124 3.40 -4.49 13.62
CA GLY A 124 4.70 -5.10 13.95
C GLY A 124 5.18 -4.89 15.39
N MET A 125 4.48 -4.03 16.15
CA MET A 125 4.63 -3.84 17.59
C MET A 125 3.38 -4.30 18.35
N ASP A 126 2.62 -5.22 17.78
CA ASP A 126 1.32 -5.72 18.26
C ASP A 126 1.31 -7.24 18.45
N GLY A 127 2.49 -7.88 18.37
CA GLY A 127 2.66 -9.32 18.57
C GLY A 127 2.33 -9.80 19.99
N ALA A 128 2.28 -11.12 20.19
CA ALA A 128 1.90 -11.77 21.46
C ALA A 128 2.75 -11.33 22.67
N VAL A 129 4.01 -10.94 22.45
CA VAL A 129 4.93 -10.44 23.48
C VAL A 129 4.39 -9.18 24.18
N TYR A 130 3.57 -8.40 23.52
CA TYR A 130 2.97 -7.16 24.08
C TYR A 130 1.66 -7.41 24.83
N GLN A 131 1.14 -8.65 24.86
CA GLN A 131 -0.03 -9.06 25.63
C GLN A 131 -1.29 -8.20 25.37
N GLY A 132 -1.46 -7.73 24.12
CA GLY A 132 -2.59 -6.89 23.73
C GLY A 132 -2.50 -5.43 24.16
N ARG A 133 -1.37 -5.01 24.79
CA ARG A 133 -1.14 -3.60 25.14
C ARG A 133 -1.10 -2.74 23.89
N LYS A 134 -1.69 -1.54 23.98
CA LYS A 134 -1.67 -0.53 22.94
C LYS A 134 -1.40 0.83 23.56
N ASP A 135 -0.39 1.51 23.05
CA ASP A 135 -0.08 2.89 23.41
C ASP A 135 -0.68 3.80 22.34
N PRO A 136 -1.29 4.95 22.72
CA PRO A 136 -1.78 5.89 21.71
C PRO A 136 -0.61 6.45 20.90
N TYR A 137 -0.77 6.53 19.57
CA TYR A 137 0.27 7.07 18.70
C TYR A 137 -0.32 7.87 17.52
N LYS A 138 0.53 8.62 16.85
CA LYS A 138 0.17 9.45 15.71
C LYS A 138 0.99 9.06 14.50
N VAL A 139 0.31 8.98 13.35
CA VAL A 139 0.95 9.03 12.04
C VAL A 139 1.06 10.48 11.64
N LEU A 140 2.26 10.94 11.36
CA LEU A 140 2.56 12.33 11.01
C LEU A 140 2.77 12.45 9.49
N LEU A 141 2.18 13.48 8.87
CA LEU A 141 2.51 13.92 7.52
C LEU A 141 3.70 14.86 7.61
N VAL A 142 4.80 14.50 6.96
CA VAL A 142 6.06 15.25 6.97
C VAL A 142 6.10 16.16 5.75
N ALA A 143 6.16 17.46 5.98
CA ALA A 143 6.25 18.46 4.92
C ALA A 143 7.70 18.62 4.40
N LYS A 144 7.87 19.25 3.22
CA LYS A 144 9.18 19.46 2.58
C LYS A 144 10.11 20.39 3.35
N ASP A 145 9.57 21.23 4.22
CA ASP A 145 10.34 22.11 5.12
C ASP A 145 10.76 21.42 6.42
N GLY A 146 10.43 20.12 6.58
CA GLY A 146 10.73 19.33 7.77
C GLY A 146 9.70 19.46 8.89
N SER A 147 8.70 20.33 8.77
CA SER A 147 7.57 20.38 9.71
C SER A 147 6.67 19.14 9.57
N SER A 148 5.84 18.89 10.58
CA SER A 148 4.90 17.77 10.52
C SER A 148 3.55 18.12 11.11
N THR A 149 2.50 17.49 10.57
CA THR A 149 1.12 17.60 11.06
C THR A 149 0.54 16.21 11.28
N VAL A 150 -0.49 16.10 12.14
CA VAL A 150 -1.15 14.81 12.38
C VAL A 150 -1.93 14.40 11.13
N PHE A 151 -1.54 13.27 10.54
CA PHE A 151 -2.26 12.63 9.44
C PHE A 151 -3.36 11.71 9.98
N HIS A 152 -3.03 10.90 11.00
CA HIS A 152 -3.97 10.01 11.67
C HIS A 152 -3.56 9.85 13.14
N ALA A 153 -4.53 9.72 14.05
CA ALA A 153 -4.31 9.43 15.47
C ALA A 153 -4.94 8.10 15.83
N TYR A 154 -4.16 7.24 16.45
CA TYR A 154 -4.61 5.96 17.01
C TYR A 154 -4.73 6.11 18.53
N PRO A 155 -5.89 5.70 19.12
CA PRO A 155 -6.15 5.80 20.57
C PRO A 155 -5.36 4.77 21.35
#